data_9b135724dd1f8ef6579004bc33cbde02
#
_entry.id   9b135724dd1f8ef6579004bc33cbde02
#
_cell.length_a   1.000
_cell.length_b   1.000
_cell.length_c   1.000
_cell.angle_alpha   90.00
_cell.angle_beta   90.00
_cell.angle_gamma   90.00
#
_symmetry.space_group_name_H-M   'P 1'
#
loop_
_entity.id
_entity.type
_entity.pdbx_description
1 polymer ?
#
loop_
_entity_poly.entity_id
_entity_poly.type
_entity_poly.pdbx_seq_one_letter_code
_entity_poly.pdbx_strand_id
1 'polypeptide(L)'
;RLGRGVDFSGPDGDAQLVFLIAAPAGGGKAQLKILSKLARALVRKDFLEALRSAPTKEEIVRLVLEVVNAEKPKKKPAAESAAPAAGTAGTGSAAASNGSSSAATATTAGSSDNVTRIVAITACPTGIAHTYMAADALTQTAAERDDVALTVETQGSSNNESVSQATIDAADAVIFATDVGVRDRERFAGKPVIESGVKRAINEPGTMLDEAVAAARNPHAHKVSGTATRADAEEEGKSLGWGKRIQQAIMTGVSYMVPFVAAGGLLLALGFLFGGADMANGWQALSTDFSLGNLPGHDVTVDGELMYFERSGFLLYLGAVLFAIGQAAMGFIVAALSGYIAYALAGRPGIAPGFAGGAIAVTLGAGFIGGLVTGLLAGFVALWIGNWKVPRWLGSLMPVVIIPLLTSLVVGLAMYLLLGAPLAAIMDGLQNWLSSMSGSSAVLLGIILGLMMCFDLGGPVNKAAYLFATAGLSTGDESSMQIMAAVMASGMVAPIALSLATFIRKSLFTPAEQENGKSAWLLGLSFVSEGAIPFAAADPFRVIPSM
;
A
#
# COMPACT_ATOMS: atom_id res chain seq x y z
N ARG A 1 -38.78 -2.09 13.80
CA ARG A 1 -38.96 -1.75 15.20
C ARG A 1 -39.23 -3.04 15.99
N LEU A 2 -38.56 -3.19 17.11
CA LEU A 2 -38.75 -4.32 18.02
C LEU A 2 -39.81 -3.94 19.06
N GLY A 3 -40.68 -4.88 19.43
CA GLY A 3 -41.70 -4.69 20.47
C GLY A 3 -41.15 -4.65 21.89
N ARG A 4 -39.94 -5.23 22.08
CA ARG A 4 -39.13 -5.14 23.30
C ARG A 4 -37.68 -4.89 22.87
N GLY A 5 -36.93 -4.14 23.69
CA GLY A 5 -35.49 -4.01 23.48
C GLY A 5 -34.79 -5.36 23.50
N VAL A 6 -33.75 -5.50 22.67
CA VAL A 6 -32.90 -6.70 22.61
C VAL A 6 -31.46 -6.26 22.86
N ASP A 7 -30.81 -6.96 23.79
CA ASP A 7 -29.41 -6.71 24.11
C ASP A 7 -28.52 -7.30 22.99
N PHE A 8 -27.77 -6.41 22.31
CA PHE A 8 -26.73 -6.75 21.34
C PHE A 8 -25.32 -6.47 21.91
N SER A 9 -25.18 -6.39 23.22
CA SER A 9 -23.91 -6.15 23.94
C SER A 9 -23.25 -4.82 23.58
N GLY A 10 -24.04 -3.80 23.23
CA GLY A 10 -23.56 -2.44 22.93
C GLY A 10 -23.54 -1.54 24.16
N PRO A 11 -22.68 -0.48 24.17
CA PRO A 11 -22.56 0.44 25.31
C PRO A 11 -23.81 1.31 25.55
N ASP A 12 -24.74 1.39 24.58
CA ASP A 12 -25.91 2.29 24.58
C ASP A 12 -27.21 1.59 25.05
N GLY A 13 -27.13 0.38 25.59
CA GLY A 13 -28.28 -0.40 26.08
C GLY A 13 -29.05 -1.14 24.98
N ASP A 14 -30.28 -1.61 25.32
CA ASP A 14 -31.08 -2.47 24.46
C ASP A 14 -31.48 -1.83 23.14
N ALA A 15 -31.23 -2.50 22.02
CA ALA A 15 -31.62 -2.04 20.68
C ALA A 15 -33.13 -2.18 20.46
N GLN A 16 -33.79 -1.11 20.09
CA GLN A 16 -35.23 -1.05 19.77
C GLN A 16 -35.50 -0.97 18.26
N LEU A 17 -34.49 -0.57 17.48
CA LEU A 17 -34.57 -0.43 16.03
C LEU A 17 -33.51 -1.34 15.38
N VAL A 18 -33.93 -2.16 14.44
CA VAL A 18 -33.04 -3.02 13.63
C VAL A 18 -33.31 -2.72 12.15
N PHE A 19 -32.26 -2.43 11.39
CA PHE A 19 -32.33 -2.22 9.95
C PHE A 19 -31.69 -3.42 9.25
N LEU A 20 -32.47 -4.12 8.43
CA LEU A 20 -31.98 -5.18 7.54
C LEU A 20 -31.86 -4.57 6.14
N ILE A 21 -30.64 -4.56 5.60
CA ILE A 21 -30.35 -3.99 4.28
C ILE A 21 -29.93 -5.13 3.36
N ALA A 22 -30.80 -5.44 2.39
CA ALA A 22 -30.50 -6.41 1.34
C ALA A 22 -29.96 -5.67 0.10
N ALA A 23 -28.87 -6.18 -0.46
CA ALA A 23 -28.24 -5.63 -1.66
C ALA A 23 -28.11 -6.69 -2.75
N PRO A 24 -28.40 -6.34 -4.01
CA PRO A 24 -28.10 -7.21 -5.12
C PRO A 24 -26.59 -7.32 -5.35
N ALA A 25 -26.10 -8.46 -5.80
CA ALA A 25 -24.71 -8.65 -6.15
C ALA A 25 -24.33 -7.66 -7.28
N GLY A 26 -23.38 -6.74 -7.00
CA GLY A 26 -22.94 -5.69 -7.93
C GLY A 26 -23.45 -4.27 -7.66
N GLY A 27 -24.31 -4.03 -6.66
CA GLY A 27 -24.94 -2.71 -6.38
C GLY A 27 -24.10 -1.71 -5.55
N GLY A 28 -22.80 -1.87 -5.40
CA GLY A 28 -21.95 -1.25 -4.37
C GLY A 28 -22.06 0.27 -4.16
N LYS A 29 -22.06 1.11 -5.21
CA LYS A 29 -22.02 2.59 -5.05
C LYS A 29 -23.37 3.20 -4.64
N ALA A 30 -24.46 2.73 -5.21
CA ALA A 30 -25.79 3.22 -4.87
C ALA A 30 -26.17 2.85 -3.44
N GLN A 31 -25.79 1.65 -3.01
CA GLN A 31 -26.03 1.13 -1.67
C GLN A 31 -25.23 1.88 -0.60
N LEU A 32 -23.93 2.16 -0.83
CA LEU A 32 -23.11 2.96 0.07
C LEU A 32 -23.66 4.38 0.24
N LYS A 33 -24.23 4.97 -0.82
CA LYS A 33 -24.86 6.28 -0.75
C LYS A 33 -26.13 6.26 0.12
N ILE A 34 -26.94 5.22 0.02
CA ILE A 34 -28.13 5.02 0.86
C ILE A 34 -27.72 4.78 2.31
N LEU A 35 -26.75 3.89 2.56
CA LEU A 35 -26.19 3.61 3.89
C LEU A 35 -25.63 4.87 4.54
N SER A 36 -24.84 5.67 3.81
CA SER A 36 -24.26 6.91 4.33
C SER A 36 -25.30 7.98 4.65
N LYS A 37 -26.38 8.07 3.88
CA LYS A 37 -27.49 8.98 4.17
C LYS A 37 -28.27 8.52 5.40
N LEU A 38 -28.57 7.23 5.49
CA LEU A 38 -29.31 6.65 6.61
C LEU A 38 -28.49 6.73 7.91
N ALA A 39 -27.19 6.38 7.87
CA ALA A 39 -26.30 6.47 9.03
C ALA A 39 -26.21 7.90 9.59
N ARG A 40 -26.09 8.92 8.71
CA ARG A 40 -26.12 10.34 9.14
C ARG A 40 -27.45 10.77 9.75
N ALA A 41 -28.56 10.23 9.28
CA ALA A 41 -29.86 10.52 9.84
C ALA A 41 -30.07 9.84 11.21
N LEU A 42 -29.53 8.62 11.38
CA LEU A 42 -29.62 7.86 12.64
C LEU A 42 -28.80 8.48 13.79
N VAL A 43 -27.85 9.37 13.51
CA VAL A 43 -27.16 10.16 14.56
C VAL A 43 -28.05 11.30 15.12
N ARG A 44 -29.08 11.67 14.40
CA ARG A 44 -29.99 12.76 14.80
C ARG A 44 -31.07 12.24 15.75
N LYS A 45 -31.15 12.82 16.95
CA LYS A 45 -32.08 12.39 18.00
C LYS A 45 -33.56 12.56 17.58
N ASP A 46 -33.87 13.66 16.88
CA ASP A 46 -35.19 13.93 16.33
C ASP A 46 -35.68 12.84 15.36
N PHE A 47 -34.81 12.37 14.50
CA PHE A 47 -35.11 11.28 13.56
C PHE A 47 -35.32 9.93 14.24
N LEU A 48 -34.49 9.61 15.24
CA LEU A 48 -34.64 8.40 16.05
C LEU A 48 -35.96 8.40 16.84
N GLU A 49 -36.33 9.51 17.42
CA GLU A 49 -37.60 9.64 18.13
C GLU A 49 -38.82 9.52 17.19
N ALA A 50 -38.74 10.13 16.01
CA ALA A 50 -39.78 9.98 14.99
C ALA A 50 -39.95 8.52 14.55
N LEU A 51 -38.84 7.77 14.35
CA LEU A 51 -38.92 6.35 14.03
C LEU A 51 -39.43 5.46 15.18
N ARG A 52 -39.14 5.84 16.44
CA ARG A 52 -39.62 5.13 17.62
C ARG A 52 -41.11 5.37 17.89
N SER A 53 -41.58 6.59 17.61
CA SER A 53 -42.96 7.02 17.86
C SER A 53 -43.93 6.78 16.70
N ALA A 54 -43.40 6.45 15.49
CA ALA A 54 -44.20 6.24 14.29
C ALA A 54 -45.32 5.21 14.53
N PRO A 55 -46.61 5.54 14.32
CA PRO A 55 -47.73 4.66 14.63
C PRO A 55 -47.91 3.53 13.61
N THR A 56 -47.51 3.73 12.34
CA THR A 56 -47.76 2.79 11.25
C THR A 56 -46.48 2.44 10.49
N LYS A 57 -46.50 1.32 9.74
CA LYS A 57 -45.39 0.89 8.88
C LYS A 57 -45.14 1.88 7.74
N GLU A 58 -46.20 2.41 7.19
CA GLU A 58 -46.19 3.38 6.10
C GLU A 58 -45.49 4.69 6.51
N GLU A 59 -45.66 5.10 7.75
CA GLU A 59 -45.00 6.28 8.32
C GLU A 59 -43.50 6.05 8.47
N ILE A 60 -43.06 4.88 8.93
CA ILE A 60 -41.64 4.49 9.00
C ILE A 60 -41.01 4.52 7.60
N VAL A 61 -41.70 3.94 6.62
CA VAL A 61 -41.22 3.91 5.22
C VAL A 61 -41.10 5.35 4.68
N ARG A 62 -42.09 6.20 4.95
CA ARG A 62 -42.05 7.62 4.53
C ARG A 62 -40.84 8.35 5.11
N LEU A 63 -40.61 8.25 6.41
CA LEU A 63 -39.46 8.87 7.10
C LEU A 63 -38.13 8.41 6.54
N VAL A 64 -37.98 7.13 6.26
CA VAL A 64 -36.75 6.57 5.68
C VAL A 64 -36.57 7.02 4.22
N LEU A 65 -37.63 7.00 3.40
CA LEU A 65 -37.57 7.45 2.01
C LEU A 65 -37.27 8.94 1.88
N GLU A 66 -37.79 9.76 2.78
CA GLU A 66 -37.52 11.19 2.83
C GLU A 66 -36.01 11.46 3.03
N VAL A 67 -35.35 10.70 3.91
CA VAL A 67 -33.90 10.81 4.15
C VAL A 67 -33.10 10.28 2.97
N VAL A 68 -33.51 9.15 2.41
CA VAL A 68 -32.77 8.49 1.30
C VAL A 68 -32.86 9.32 0.02
N ASN A 69 -34.05 9.94 -0.25
CA ASN A 69 -34.31 10.72 -1.45
C ASN A 69 -33.98 12.22 -1.31
N ALA A 70 -33.64 12.69 -0.09
CA ALA A 70 -33.24 14.08 0.10
C ALA A 70 -32.00 14.43 -0.74
N GLU A 71 -32.17 15.33 -1.71
CA GLU A 71 -31.06 15.99 -2.39
C GLU A 71 -30.45 17.04 -1.47
N LYS A 72 -29.12 17.23 -1.52
CA LYS A 72 -28.42 18.25 -0.72
C LYS A 72 -29.05 19.62 -0.97
N PRO A 73 -29.46 20.38 0.06
CA PRO A 73 -29.92 21.74 -0.13
C PRO A 73 -28.75 22.59 -0.65
N LYS A 74 -28.93 23.21 -1.82
CA LYS A 74 -28.06 24.29 -2.32
C LYS A 74 -28.10 25.43 -1.32
N LYS A 75 -26.94 25.85 -0.81
CA LYS A 75 -26.76 27.05 0.00
C LYS A 75 -27.35 28.27 -0.76
N LYS A 76 -28.35 28.91 -0.22
CA LYS A 76 -28.93 30.16 -0.71
C LYS A 76 -28.25 31.34 -0.01
N PRO A 77 -27.91 32.43 -0.72
CA PRO A 77 -27.50 33.67 -0.09
C PRO A 77 -28.71 34.39 0.49
N ALA A 78 -28.49 35.17 1.52
CA ALA A 78 -29.48 35.92 2.26
C ALA A 78 -29.87 37.25 1.58
N ALA A 79 -31.07 37.72 1.94
CA ALA A 79 -31.74 39.02 1.79
C ALA A 79 -32.69 39.10 0.59
N GLU A 80 -33.89 39.66 0.62
CA GLU A 80 -34.62 40.53 1.48
C GLU A 80 -36.08 40.62 0.94
N SER A 81 -37.04 40.64 1.85
CA SER A 81 -38.37 41.28 1.83
C SER A 81 -39.14 41.49 0.51
N ALA A 82 -40.31 40.94 0.40
CA ALA A 82 -41.64 41.54 0.24
C ALA A 82 -42.65 40.61 -0.46
N ALA A 83 -43.80 40.41 0.17
CA ALA A 83 -45.01 39.78 -0.37
C ALA A 83 -45.88 40.87 -1.03
N PRO A 84 -47.15 40.61 -1.53
CA PRO A 84 -47.74 39.37 -2.09
C PRO A 84 -48.52 39.64 -3.42
N ALA A 85 -49.02 38.62 -4.10
CA ALA A 85 -50.40 38.52 -4.65
C ALA A 85 -50.52 37.39 -5.72
N ALA A 86 -51.44 36.51 -5.44
CA ALA A 86 -52.61 35.99 -6.15
C ALA A 86 -52.55 35.67 -7.66
N GLY A 87 -53.08 34.50 -8.01
CA GLY A 87 -53.81 34.30 -9.24
C GLY A 87 -53.58 32.98 -10.00
N THR A 88 -54.46 32.01 -9.71
CA THR A 88 -55.28 31.16 -10.59
C THR A 88 -54.72 30.29 -11.68
N ALA A 89 -54.92 29.00 -11.47
CA ALA A 89 -55.65 27.99 -12.29
C ALA A 89 -55.28 27.74 -13.77
N GLY A 90 -55.19 26.45 -14.10
CA GLY A 90 -55.35 25.92 -15.46
C GLY A 90 -54.75 24.55 -15.72
N THR A 91 -55.48 23.53 -15.39
CA THR A 91 -55.79 22.23 -15.99
C THR A 91 -55.18 21.85 -17.37
N GLY A 92 -54.85 20.57 -17.52
CA GLY A 92 -54.90 19.82 -18.78
C GLY A 92 -53.70 18.93 -19.06
N SER A 93 -53.74 17.71 -18.73
CA SER A 93 -54.07 16.43 -19.38
C SER A 93 -53.28 16.06 -20.64
N ALA A 94 -52.68 14.88 -20.55
CA ALA A 94 -52.61 13.75 -21.48
C ALA A 94 -51.52 13.65 -22.56
N ALA A 95 -50.86 12.53 -22.47
CA ALA A 95 -50.62 11.49 -23.47
C ALA A 95 -49.43 11.60 -24.46
N ALA A 96 -48.57 10.65 -24.27
CA ALA A 96 -48.02 9.62 -25.19
C ALA A 96 -47.29 10.03 -26.47
N SER A 97 -46.17 9.43 -26.63
CA SER A 97 -45.64 8.57 -27.69
C SER A 97 -44.36 9.03 -28.40
N ASN A 98 -43.45 8.07 -28.36
CA ASN A 98 -42.47 7.60 -29.38
C ASN A 98 -41.78 8.58 -30.33
N GLY A 99 -40.46 8.34 -30.43
CA GLY A 99 -39.82 8.26 -31.72
C GLY A 99 -38.49 8.98 -31.88
N SER A 100 -37.45 8.18 -31.97
CA SER A 100 -36.28 8.25 -32.85
C SER A 100 -35.56 9.55 -33.21
N SER A 101 -34.26 9.44 -32.95
CA SER A 101 -33.13 9.79 -33.85
C SER A 101 -32.87 11.24 -34.22
N SER A 102 -31.60 11.55 -34.07
CA SER A 102 -30.74 12.30 -34.98
C SER A 102 -30.21 13.63 -34.54
N ALA A 103 -28.90 13.64 -34.52
CA ALA A 103 -27.97 14.67 -34.96
C ALA A 103 -27.89 16.02 -34.25
N ALA A 104 -26.70 16.16 -33.68
CA ALA A 104 -25.82 17.34 -33.72
C ALA A 104 -26.45 18.72 -33.79
N THR A 105 -26.23 19.49 -32.73
CA THR A 105 -25.81 20.88 -32.95
C THR A 105 -25.00 21.35 -31.73
N ALA A 106 -23.75 21.70 -32.01
CA ALA A 106 -22.92 22.45 -31.10
C ALA A 106 -23.59 23.77 -30.75
N THR A 107 -23.82 23.98 -29.47
CA THR A 107 -24.13 25.31 -28.98
C THR A 107 -23.07 25.66 -27.94
N THR A 108 -22.17 26.54 -28.37
CA THR A 108 -21.33 27.38 -27.54
C THR A 108 -22.20 28.06 -26.48
N ALA A 109 -22.09 27.64 -25.25
CA ALA A 109 -22.48 28.42 -24.10
C ALA A 109 -21.21 28.96 -23.45
N GLY A 110 -21.01 30.24 -23.59
CA GLY A 110 -19.89 30.97 -23.07
C GLY A 110 -19.88 31.06 -21.55
N SER A 111 -18.66 31.19 -21.07
CA SER A 111 -18.18 31.93 -19.92
C SER A 111 -18.90 31.76 -18.59
N SER A 112 -18.31 31.02 -17.73
CA SER A 112 -17.80 31.39 -16.41
C SER A 112 -17.22 30.14 -15.79
N ASP A 113 -15.93 30.02 -15.89
CA ASP A 113 -15.10 29.59 -14.81
C ASP A 113 -13.71 29.32 -15.35
N ASN A 114 -12.81 30.22 -14.99
CA ASN A 114 -11.38 30.08 -15.23
C ASN A 114 -10.78 28.99 -14.30
N VAL A 115 -11.58 28.02 -13.88
CA VAL A 115 -11.20 26.93 -12.97
C VAL A 115 -10.78 25.74 -13.80
N THR A 116 -9.46 25.44 -13.78
CA THR A 116 -8.89 24.28 -14.43
C THR A 116 -9.16 23.01 -13.60
N ARG A 117 -9.77 22.00 -14.21
CA ARG A 117 -10.05 20.70 -13.56
C ARG A 117 -8.88 19.76 -13.74
N ILE A 118 -8.26 19.36 -12.63
CA ILE A 118 -7.09 18.50 -12.64
C ILE A 118 -7.42 17.18 -11.91
N VAL A 119 -7.01 16.06 -12.50
CA VAL A 119 -7.01 14.76 -11.82
C VAL A 119 -5.58 14.38 -11.51
N ALA A 120 -5.25 14.13 -10.24
CA ALA A 120 -3.93 13.68 -9.83
C ALA A 120 -3.95 12.22 -9.39
N ILE A 121 -2.94 11.46 -9.82
CA ILE A 121 -2.70 10.09 -9.39
C ILE A 121 -1.42 10.07 -8.57
N THR A 122 -1.50 9.53 -7.35
CA THR A 122 -0.33 9.37 -6.49
C THR A 122 -0.09 7.90 -6.22
N ALA A 123 1.16 7.44 -6.41
CA ALA A 123 1.55 6.06 -6.15
C ALA A 123 3.04 5.96 -5.79
N CYS A 124 3.37 5.18 -4.76
CA CYS A 124 4.75 4.86 -4.41
C CYS A 124 4.93 3.34 -4.26
N PRO A 125 6.18 2.82 -4.24
CA PRO A 125 6.43 1.38 -4.15
C PRO A 125 5.80 0.71 -2.93
N THR A 126 5.79 1.37 -1.77
CA THR A 126 5.14 0.88 -0.55
C THR A 126 3.63 1.08 -0.56
N GLY A 127 3.12 2.03 -1.37
CA GLY A 127 1.70 2.34 -1.47
C GLY A 127 1.10 2.95 -0.21
N ILE A 128 1.91 3.49 0.71
CA ILE A 128 1.46 3.99 2.03
C ILE A 128 1.86 5.46 2.20
N ALA A 129 2.92 5.76 2.94
CA ALA A 129 3.21 7.12 3.42
C ALA A 129 3.36 8.17 2.31
N HIS A 130 4.27 7.97 1.37
CA HIS A 130 4.52 8.95 0.31
C HIS A 130 3.31 9.15 -0.63
N THR A 131 2.52 8.08 -0.87
CA THR A 131 1.31 8.16 -1.68
C THR A 131 0.28 9.12 -1.07
N TYR A 132 0.02 8.97 0.23
CA TYR A 132 -0.95 9.82 0.92
C TYR A 132 -0.41 11.23 1.18
N MET A 133 0.87 11.37 1.52
CA MET A 133 1.49 12.70 1.70
C MET A 133 1.44 13.54 0.43
N ALA A 134 1.70 12.96 -0.73
CA ALA A 134 1.58 13.65 -2.01
C ALA A 134 0.14 14.03 -2.33
N ALA A 135 -0.81 13.14 -2.05
CA ALA A 135 -2.23 13.41 -2.20
C ALA A 135 -2.69 14.58 -1.30
N ASP A 136 -2.28 14.57 -0.04
CA ASP A 136 -2.63 15.61 0.94
C ASP A 136 -1.98 16.95 0.56
N ALA A 137 -0.69 16.98 0.19
CA ALA A 137 0.02 18.19 -0.22
C ALA A 137 -0.63 18.84 -1.44
N LEU A 138 -0.93 18.05 -2.48
CA LEU A 138 -1.62 18.53 -3.68
C LEU A 138 -3.04 19.03 -3.34
N THR A 139 -3.79 18.29 -2.51
CA THR A 139 -5.16 18.66 -2.14
C THR A 139 -5.19 19.94 -1.31
N GLN A 140 -4.28 20.08 -0.35
CA GLN A 140 -4.18 21.27 0.49
C GLN A 140 -3.79 22.50 -0.33
N THR A 141 -2.80 22.37 -1.19
CA THR A 141 -2.36 23.48 -2.06
C THR A 141 -3.44 23.87 -3.08
N ALA A 142 -4.19 22.91 -3.63
CA ALA A 142 -5.31 23.20 -4.51
C ALA A 142 -6.49 23.85 -3.78
N ALA A 143 -6.71 23.54 -2.50
CA ALA A 143 -7.77 24.15 -1.69
C ALA A 143 -7.50 25.64 -1.38
N GLU A 144 -6.25 26.08 -1.45
CA GLU A 144 -5.84 27.48 -1.28
C GLU A 144 -5.96 28.29 -2.58
N ARG A 145 -6.40 27.66 -3.69
CA ARG A 145 -6.48 28.25 -5.04
C ARG A 145 -7.92 28.25 -5.55
N ASP A 146 -8.33 29.38 -6.10
CA ASP A 146 -9.66 29.54 -6.71
C ASP A 146 -9.68 29.14 -8.20
N ASP A 147 -8.50 28.98 -8.82
CA ASP A 147 -8.34 28.68 -10.25
C ASP A 147 -8.17 27.19 -10.57
N VAL A 148 -8.13 26.31 -9.55
CA VAL A 148 -7.92 24.87 -9.69
C VAL A 148 -9.00 24.07 -8.97
N ALA A 149 -9.58 23.08 -9.66
CA ALA A 149 -10.44 22.06 -9.06
C ALA A 149 -9.74 20.71 -9.15
N LEU A 150 -9.16 20.22 -8.03
CA LEU A 150 -8.39 19.01 -7.98
C LEU A 150 -9.21 17.82 -7.47
N THR A 151 -9.08 16.67 -8.15
CA THR A 151 -9.53 15.35 -7.67
C THR A 151 -8.32 14.42 -7.61
N VAL A 152 -8.07 13.81 -6.46
CA VAL A 152 -6.91 12.92 -6.28
C VAL A 152 -7.36 11.47 -6.18
N GLU A 153 -6.69 10.58 -6.92
CA GLU A 153 -6.76 9.12 -6.78
C GLU A 153 -5.45 8.63 -6.19
N THR A 154 -5.52 7.97 -5.04
CA THR A 154 -4.36 7.33 -4.43
C THR A 154 -4.31 5.86 -4.86
N GLN A 155 -3.25 5.46 -5.54
CA GLN A 155 -3.00 4.06 -5.90
C GLN A 155 -2.07 3.42 -4.87
N GLY A 156 -2.59 3.31 -3.63
CA GLY A 156 -1.88 2.75 -2.49
C GLY A 156 -2.32 1.33 -2.13
N SER A 157 -1.80 0.83 -0.99
CA SER A 157 -2.09 -0.52 -0.50
C SER A 157 -3.47 -0.65 0.16
N SER A 158 -4.06 0.43 0.66
CA SER A 158 -5.22 0.39 1.55
C SER A 158 -6.47 1.09 1.04
N ASN A 159 -6.43 1.83 -0.06
CA ASN A 159 -7.64 2.45 -0.62
C ASN A 159 -7.57 2.50 -2.14
N ASN A 160 -8.52 1.87 -2.82
CA ASN A 160 -8.63 1.78 -4.27
C ASN A 160 -9.91 2.46 -4.76
N GLU A 161 -10.25 3.64 -4.25
CA GLU A 161 -11.31 4.43 -4.87
C GLU A 161 -10.78 5.05 -6.16
N SER A 162 -11.03 4.39 -7.28
CA SER A 162 -10.70 4.92 -8.60
C SER A 162 -11.61 6.10 -8.93
N VAL A 163 -11.03 7.16 -9.46
CA VAL A 163 -11.78 8.29 -10.02
C VAL A 163 -12.67 7.79 -11.16
N SER A 164 -13.91 8.28 -11.19
CA SER A 164 -14.88 7.87 -12.23
C SER A 164 -14.42 8.34 -13.62
N GLN A 165 -14.74 7.55 -14.67
CA GLN A 165 -14.41 7.94 -16.04
C GLN A 165 -15.01 9.31 -16.41
N ALA A 166 -16.22 9.61 -15.95
CA ALA A 166 -16.84 10.91 -16.18
C ALA A 166 -16.05 12.08 -15.57
N THR A 167 -15.38 11.87 -14.42
CA THR A 167 -14.49 12.88 -13.82
C THR A 167 -13.21 13.04 -14.61
N ILE A 168 -12.65 11.93 -15.12
CA ILE A 168 -11.46 11.95 -15.99
C ILE A 168 -11.79 12.67 -17.30
N ASP A 169 -12.92 12.34 -17.91
CA ASP A 169 -13.35 12.97 -19.17
C ASP A 169 -13.58 14.47 -19.03
N ALA A 170 -14.04 14.91 -17.87
CA ALA A 170 -14.24 16.33 -17.52
C ALA A 170 -12.93 17.06 -17.10
N ALA A 171 -11.83 16.34 -16.89
CA ALA A 171 -10.57 16.94 -16.50
C ALA A 171 -9.87 17.62 -17.69
N ASP A 172 -9.22 18.77 -17.44
CA ASP A 172 -8.46 19.53 -18.43
C ASP A 172 -7.00 19.07 -18.49
N ALA A 173 -6.44 18.56 -17.38
CA ALA A 173 -5.11 18.00 -17.29
C ALA A 173 -5.03 16.90 -16.22
N VAL A 174 -3.96 16.10 -16.27
CA VAL A 174 -3.67 15.03 -15.33
C VAL A 174 -2.27 15.18 -14.76
N ILE A 175 -2.11 14.89 -13.47
CA ILE A 175 -0.81 14.80 -12.79
C ILE A 175 -0.57 13.34 -12.40
N PHE A 176 0.53 12.77 -12.84
CA PHE A 176 1.04 11.49 -12.34
C PHE A 176 2.22 11.76 -11.40
N ALA A 177 1.93 11.78 -10.10
CA ALA A 177 2.93 11.91 -9.04
C ALA A 177 3.28 10.51 -8.52
N THR A 178 4.10 9.77 -9.26
CA THR A 178 4.26 8.33 -9.04
C THR A 178 5.72 7.89 -9.17
N ASP A 179 6.15 6.99 -8.27
CA ASP A 179 7.44 6.30 -8.36
C ASP A 179 7.29 4.86 -8.89
N VAL A 180 6.06 4.46 -9.22
CA VAL A 180 5.68 3.17 -9.81
C VAL A 180 4.69 3.40 -10.95
N GLY A 181 4.50 2.41 -11.83
CA GLY A 181 3.55 2.54 -12.94
C GLY A 181 2.12 2.82 -12.47
N VAL A 182 1.45 3.72 -13.17
CA VAL A 182 0.03 4.06 -12.94
C VAL A 182 -0.84 2.89 -13.38
N ARG A 183 -1.73 2.41 -12.50
CA ARG A 183 -2.71 1.36 -12.85
C ARG A 183 -3.78 1.94 -13.79
N ASP A 184 -4.17 1.16 -14.79
CA ASP A 184 -5.22 1.52 -15.76
C ASP A 184 -4.97 2.91 -16.38
N ARG A 185 -3.72 3.19 -16.76
CA ARG A 185 -3.26 4.46 -17.33
C ARG A 185 -4.02 4.85 -18.60
N GLU A 186 -4.50 3.85 -19.34
CA GLU A 186 -5.32 4.02 -20.55
C GLU A 186 -6.62 4.80 -20.30
N ARG A 187 -7.12 4.84 -19.06
CA ARG A 187 -8.30 5.65 -18.69
C ARG A 187 -8.10 7.15 -18.92
N PHE A 188 -6.85 7.61 -18.91
CA PHE A 188 -6.45 9.01 -19.04
C PHE A 188 -6.03 9.38 -20.46
N ALA A 189 -6.19 8.48 -21.42
CA ALA A 189 -5.76 8.65 -22.81
C ALA A 189 -6.17 9.99 -23.41
N GLY A 190 -5.22 10.67 -24.07
CA GLY A 190 -5.44 11.95 -24.75
C GLY A 190 -5.47 13.17 -23.84
N LYS A 191 -5.40 13.04 -22.50
CA LYS A 191 -5.32 14.16 -21.57
C LYS A 191 -3.89 14.72 -21.50
N PRO A 192 -3.71 16.04 -21.43
CA PRO A 192 -2.43 16.66 -21.10
C PRO A 192 -1.93 16.13 -19.74
N VAL A 193 -0.66 15.74 -19.65
CA VAL A 193 -0.12 15.10 -18.45
C VAL A 193 1.18 15.73 -17.99
N ILE A 194 1.30 15.89 -16.67
CA ILE A 194 2.55 16.18 -15.97
C ILE A 194 2.96 14.93 -15.20
N GLU A 195 4.14 14.41 -15.50
CA GLU A 195 4.68 13.20 -14.87
C GLU A 195 5.87 13.56 -13.99
N SER A 196 5.85 13.09 -12.74
CA SER A 196 6.94 13.33 -11.80
C SER A 196 6.90 12.30 -10.68
N GLY A 197 8.01 12.16 -9.94
CA GLY A 197 8.06 11.34 -8.74
C GLY A 197 7.21 11.90 -7.60
N VAL A 198 6.79 11.01 -6.70
CA VAL A 198 5.98 11.35 -5.51
C VAL A 198 6.61 12.43 -4.64
N LYS A 199 7.94 12.43 -4.51
CA LYS A 199 8.68 13.41 -3.71
C LYS A 199 8.49 14.86 -4.19
N ARG A 200 8.39 15.07 -5.51
CA ARG A 200 8.16 16.41 -6.06
C ARG A 200 6.77 16.92 -5.72
N ALA A 201 5.76 16.05 -5.75
CA ALA A 201 4.40 16.42 -5.35
C ALA A 201 4.29 16.80 -3.87
N ILE A 202 5.15 16.24 -3.02
CA ILE A 202 5.23 16.60 -1.59
C ILE A 202 5.93 17.95 -1.40
N ASN A 203 7.08 18.17 -2.08
CA ASN A 203 7.93 19.31 -1.83
C ASN A 203 7.54 20.56 -2.63
N GLU A 204 6.96 20.38 -3.83
CA GLU A 204 6.65 21.44 -4.78
C GLU A 204 5.22 21.29 -5.36
N PRO A 205 4.18 21.09 -4.54
CA PRO A 205 2.83 20.84 -5.03
C PRO A 205 2.29 22.01 -5.85
N GLY A 206 2.60 23.25 -5.47
CA GLY A 206 2.19 24.46 -6.17
C GLY A 206 2.74 24.52 -7.59
N THR A 207 4.05 24.27 -7.75
CA THR A 207 4.71 24.25 -9.07
C THR A 207 4.10 23.18 -9.98
N MET A 208 3.76 22.00 -9.45
CA MET A 208 3.13 20.94 -10.23
C MET A 208 1.71 21.31 -10.67
N LEU A 209 0.96 21.99 -9.83
CA LEU A 209 -0.37 22.51 -10.20
C LEU A 209 -0.27 23.59 -11.28
N ASP A 210 0.72 24.50 -11.19
CA ASP A 210 0.97 25.54 -12.21
C ASP A 210 1.33 24.92 -13.56
N GLU A 211 2.19 23.91 -13.56
CA GLU A 211 2.56 23.16 -14.77
C GLU A 211 1.34 22.45 -15.38
N ALA A 212 0.47 21.88 -14.55
CA ALA A 212 -0.74 21.20 -15.02
C ALA A 212 -1.75 22.22 -15.62
N VAL A 213 -1.90 23.39 -15.01
CA VAL A 213 -2.73 24.49 -15.55
C VAL A 213 -2.14 24.99 -16.88
N ALA A 214 -0.82 25.14 -16.97
CA ALA A 214 -0.14 25.52 -18.21
C ALA A 214 -0.30 24.45 -19.30
N ALA A 215 -0.19 23.16 -18.94
CA ALA A 215 -0.38 22.03 -19.85
C ALA A 215 -1.82 21.95 -20.37
N ALA A 216 -2.83 22.22 -19.53
CA ALA A 216 -4.22 22.26 -19.94
C ALA A 216 -4.50 23.30 -21.04
N ARG A 217 -3.77 24.40 -21.01
CA ARG A 217 -3.89 25.51 -21.98
C ARG A 217 -3.03 25.35 -23.23
N ASN A 218 -2.07 24.42 -23.21
CA ASN A 218 -1.13 24.21 -24.31
C ASN A 218 -1.60 23.06 -25.23
N PRO A 219 -1.99 23.32 -26.50
CA PRO A 219 -2.40 22.27 -27.43
C PRO A 219 -1.29 21.29 -27.79
N HIS A 220 -0.02 21.66 -27.59
CA HIS A 220 1.17 20.85 -27.82
C HIS A 220 1.70 20.19 -26.54
N ALA A 221 0.98 20.25 -25.43
CA ALA A 221 1.37 19.57 -24.20
C ALA A 221 1.48 18.06 -24.42
N HIS A 222 2.38 17.44 -23.66
CA HIS A 222 2.49 15.98 -23.65
C HIS A 222 1.15 15.38 -23.18
N LYS A 223 0.65 14.38 -23.92
CA LYS A 223 -0.64 13.74 -23.65
C LYS A 223 -0.45 12.28 -23.29
N VAL A 224 -1.30 11.77 -22.43
CA VAL A 224 -1.32 10.34 -22.09
C VAL A 224 -1.64 9.54 -23.35
N SER A 225 -0.78 8.60 -23.72
CA SER A 225 -0.95 7.73 -24.89
C SER A 225 -2.14 6.78 -24.67
N GLY A 226 -3.01 6.68 -25.69
CA GLY A 226 -4.27 5.91 -25.61
C GLY A 226 -4.14 4.40 -25.80
N THR A 227 -2.96 3.91 -26.07
CA THR A 227 -2.67 2.48 -26.17
C THR A 227 -1.69 2.11 -25.07
N ALA A 228 -2.17 1.38 -24.06
CA ALA A 228 -1.30 0.64 -23.16
C ALA A 228 -0.58 -0.47 -23.94
N THR A 229 0.25 -0.08 -24.87
CA THR A 229 1.19 -1.01 -25.51
C THR A 229 2.45 -1.00 -24.65
N ARG A 230 3.06 -2.19 -24.52
CA ARG A 230 4.44 -2.40 -24.04
C ARG A 230 5.43 -1.28 -24.43
N ALA A 231 5.10 -0.46 -25.44
CA ALA A 231 5.85 0.68 -25.93
C ALA A 231 5.96 1.83 -24.89
N ASP A 232 4.92 2.11 -24.09
CA ASP A 232 4.94 3.27 -23.17
C ASP A 232 5.79 2.99 -21.93
N ALA A 233 5.75 1.74 -21.42
CA ALA A 233 6.69 1.26 -20.41
C ALA A 233 8.12 1.14 -20.97
N GLU A 234 8.25 0.95 -22.29
CA GLU A 234 9.54 0.92 -23.01
C GLU A 234 10.08 2.33 -23.31
N GLU A 235 9.25 3.34 -23.52
CA GLU A 235 9.70 4.71 -23.74
C GLU A 235 10.14 5.41 -22.45
N GLU A 236 9.44 5.21 -21.34
CA GLU A 236 9.97 5.61 -20.01
C GLU A 236 11.24 4.83 -19.66
N GLY A 237 11.33 3.55 -20.00
CA GLY A 237 12.53 2.74 -19.85
C GLY A 237 13.67 3.14 -20.78
N LYS A 238 13.41 3.76 -21.93
CA LYS A 238 14.44 4.23 -22.86
C LYS A 238 15.07 5.57 -22.46
N SER A 239 14.36 6.40 -21.70
CA SER A 239 14.93 7.64 -21.15
C SER A 239 15.77 7.42 -19.89
N LEU A 240 15.53 6.33 -19.16
CA LEU A 240 16.32 5.92 -17.99
C LEU A 240 17.44 4.98 -18.44
N GLY A 241 18.70 5.38 -18.22
CA GLY A 241 19.85 4.49 -18.46
C GLY A 241 19.68 3.15 -17.71
N TRP A 242 20.20 2.05 -18.29
CA TRP A 242 20.10 0.69 -17.74
C TRP A 242 20.47 0.59 -16.26
N GLY A 243 21.45 1.39 -15.78
CA GLY A 243 21.84 1.41 -14.37
C GLY A 243 20.70 1.85 -13.44
N LYS A 244 19.94 2.90 -13.82
CA LYS A 244 18.78 3.36 -13.04
C LYS A 244 17.63 2.34 -13.06
N ARG A 245 17.42 1.66 -14.20
CA ARG A 245 16.40 0.61 -14.33
C ARG A 245 16.72 -0.60 -13.45
N ILE A 246 17.98 -1.04 -13.39
CA ILE A 246 18.43 -2.11 -12.49
C ILE A 246 18.25 -1.68 -11.04
N GLN A 247 18.71 -0.47 -10.68
CA GLN A 247 18.54 0.06 -9.33
C GLN A 247 17.06 0.11 -8.92
N GLN A 248 16.18 0.59 -9.79
CA GLN A 248 14.74 0.64 -9.53
C GLN A 248 14.14 -0.77 -9.35
N ALA A 249 14.57 -1.75 -10.16
CA ALA A 249 14.11 -3.13 -10.04
C ALA A 249 14.55 -3.75 -8.70
N ILE A 250 15.80 -3.53 -8.28
CA ILE A 250 16.31 -3.98 -6.97
C ILE A 250 15.49 -3.33 -5.85
N MET A 251 15.30 -2.01 -5.90
CA MET A 251 14.51 -1.29 -4.88
C MET A 251 13.06 -1.77 -4.82
N THR A 252 12.47 -2.13 -5.96
CA THR A 252 11.13 -2.73 -6.00
C THR A 252 11.12 -4.09 -5.29
N GLY A 253 12.06 -4.98 -5.64
CA GLY A 253 12.19 -6.29 -4.97
C GLY A 253 12.32 -6.16 -3.45
N VAL A 254 13.18 -5.25 -2.99
CA VAL A 254 13.36 -4.96 -1.55
C VAL A 254 12.07 -4.48 -0.91
N SER A 255 11.36 -3.53 -1.54
CA SER A 255 10.13 -2.98 -0.98
C SER A 255 9.04 -4.05 -0.81
N TYR A 256 8.92 -4.99 -1.75
CA TYR A 256 7.96 -6.10 -1.63
C TYR A 256 8.40 -7.20 -0.66
N MET A 257 9.70 -7.30 -0.35
CA MET A 257 10.24 -8.23 0.63
C MET A 257 9.99 -7.76 2.08
N VAL A 258 10.02 -6.45 2.33
CA VAL A 258 9.89 -5.86 3.69
C VAL A 258 8.71 -6.41 4.49
N PRO A 259 7.47 -6.55 3.96
CA PRO A 259 6.36 -7.10 4.70
C PRO A 259 6.58 -8.52 5.23
N PHE A 260 7.32 -9.37 4.50
CA PHE A 260 7.66 -10.73 4.96
C PHE A 260 8.59 -10.69 6.16
N VAL A 261 9.58 -9.80 6.15
CA VAL A 261 10.49 -9.61 7.28
C VAL A 261 9.77 -9.02 8.49
N ALA A 262 8.96 -7.98 8.29
CA ALA A 262 8.22 -7.34 9.37
C ALA A 262 7.22 -8.31 10.03
N ALA A 263 6.40 -8.99 9.24
CA ALA A 263 5.44 -9.96 9.75
C ALA A 263 6.14 -11.18 10.37
N GLY A 264 7.14 -11.73 9.68
CA GLY A 264 7.90 -12.89 10.15
C GLY A 264 8.65 -12.57 11.44
N GLY A 265 9.38 -11.45 11.49
CA GLY A 265 10.12 -11.02 12.67
C GLY A 265 9.22 -10.76 13.90
N LEU A 266 8.07 -10.11 13.71
CA LEU A 266 7.12 -9.89 14.79
C LEU A 266 6.53 -11.22 15.32
N LEU A 267 6.19 -12.14 14.43
CA LEU A 267 5.67 -13.46 14.81
C LEU A 267 6.72 -14.29 15.55
N LEU A 268 8.00 -14.23 15.13
CA LEU A 268 9.11 -14.85 15.85
C LEU A 268 9.26 -14.25 17.26
N ALA A 269 9.21 -12.92 17.37
CA ALA A 269 9.31 -12.22 18.67
C ALA A 269 8.16 -12.60 19.61
N LEU A 270 6.92 -12.67 19.11
CA LEU A 270 5.78 -13.16 19.87
C LEU A 270 5.93 -14.65 20.23
N GLY A 271 6.51 -15.45 19.33
CA GLY A 271 6.87 -16.85 19.60
C GLY A 271 7.79 -16.97 20.81
N PHE A 272 8.86 -16.21 20.86
CA PHE A 272 9.78 -16.14 22.00
C PHE A 272 9.11 -15.60 23.27
N LEU A 273 8.26 -14.59 23.13
CA LEU A 273 7.55 -14.00 24.28
C LEU A 273 6.65 -15.03 25.01
N PHE A 274 5.91 -15.82 24.24
CA PHE A 274 5.00 -16.82 24.78
C PHE A 274 5.67 -18.16 25.07
N GLY A 275 6.52 -18.65 24.15
CA GLY A 275 7.15 -19.97 24.24
C GLY A 275 8.42 -20.03 25.08
N GLY A 276 9.12 -18.91 25.26
CA GLY A 276 10.46 -18.88 25.87
C GLY A 276 11.57 -19.01 24.81
N ALA A 277 12.83 -18.74 25.21
CA ALA A 277 13.97 -18.77 24.30
C ALA A 277 14.34 -20.22 23.89
N ASP A 278 14.22 -21.16 24.81
CA ASP A 278 14.48 -22.57 24.64
C ASP A 278 13.54 -23.27 23.63
N MET A 279 12.31 -22.76 23.49
CA MET A 279 11.31 -23.24 22.50
C MET A 279 11.88 -23.27 21.07
N ALA A 280 12.78 -22.33 20.73
CA ALA A 280 13.37 -22.27 19.39
C ALA A 280 14.16 -23.53 19.01
N ASN A 281 14.64 -24.32 19.97
CA ASN A 281 15.36 -25.56 19.72
C ASN A 281 14.46 -26.74 19.37
N GLY A 282 13.14 -26.64 19.62
CA GLY A 282 12.19 -27.72 19.38
C GLY A 282 10.88 -27.27 18.73
N TRP A 283 10.85 -26.04 18.16
CA TRP A 283 9.61 -25.46 17.64
C TRP A 283 8.88 -26.32 16.59
N GLN A 284 9.63 -27.08 15.79
CA GLN A 284 9.07 -27.96 14.77
C GLN A 284 8.23 -29.06 15.42
N ALA A 285 8.83 -29.87 16.30
CA ALA A 285 8.12 -30.92 17.02
C ALA A 285 6.95 -30.33 17.86
N LEU A 286 7.20 -29.22 18.57
CA LEU A 286 6.16 -28.54 19.36
C LEU A 286 4.96 -28.07 18.54
N SER A 287 5.17 -27.66 17.29
CA SER A 287 4.10 -27.16 16.41
C SER A 287 3.40 -28.25 15.61
N THR A 288 4.04 -29.40 15.35
CA THR A 288 3.51 -30.48 14.52
C THR A 288 2.93 -31.67 15.32
N ASP A 289 3.58 -32.06 16.44
CA ASP A 289 3.25 -33.25 17.18
C ASP A 289 2.23 -33.01 18.30
N PHE A 290 1.97 -31.72 18.59
CA PHE A 290 1.02 -31.27 19.60
C PHE A 290 -0.17 -30.52 18.97
N SER A 291 -1.24 -30.35 19.76
CA SER A 291 -2.47 -29.69 19.34
C SER A 291 -3.17 -29.06 20.54
N LEU A 292 -4.24 -28.29 20.30
CA LEU A 292 -5.07 -27.74 21.39
C LEU A 292 -5.67 -28.78 22.30
N GLY A 293 -5.85 -30.02 21.82
CA GLY A 293 -6.35 -31.17 22.60
C GLY A 293 -5.25 -32.01 23.28
N ASN A 294 -3.99 -31.79 22.89
CA ASN A 294 -2.82 -32.49 23.45
C ASN A 294 -1.69 -31.47 23.57
N LEU A 295 -1.61 -30.79 24.71
CA LEU A 295 -0.64 -29.72 24.94
C LEU A 295 0.71 -30.27 25.43
N PRO A 296 1.85 -29.66 25.05
CA PRO A 296 3.19 -30.09 25.46
C PRO A 296 3.43 -29.90 26.95
N GLY A 297 4.07 -30.89 27.60
CA GLY A 297 4.60 -30.77 28.95
C GLY A 297 5.92 -29.95 28.97
N HIS A 298 6.64 -30.04 30.09
CA HIS A 298 8.02 -29.51 30.17
C HIS A 298 9.00 -30.41 29.46
N ASP A 299 8.79 -31.70 29.51
CA ASP A 299 9.64 -32.69 28.85
C ASP A 299 9.00 -33.12 27.53
N VAL A 300 9.68 -32.85 26.43
CA VAL A 300 9.23 -33.17 25.07
C VAL A 300 10.34 -33.88 24.33
N THR A 301 10.02 -34.93 23.60
CA THR A 301 10.99 -35.61 22.73
C THR A 301 11.10 -34.86 21.41
N VAL A 302 12.29 -34.34 21.11
CA VAL A 302 12.63 -33.64 19.87
C VAL A 302 13.75 -34.43 19.20
N ASP A 303 13.55 -34.88 17.97
CA ASP A 303 14.51 -35.68 17.19
C ASP A 303 15.06 -36.92 17.92
N GLY A 304 14.24 -37.50 18.82
CA GLY A 304 14.60 -38.68 19.60
C GLY A 304 15.31 -38.40 20.93
N GLU A 305 15.60 -37.14 21.24
CA GLU A 305 16.18 -36.71 22.51
C GLU A 305 15.12 -36.02 23.40
N LEU A 306 15.19 -36.26 24.70
CA LEU A 306 14.29 -35.63 25.66
C LEU A 306 14.82 -34.24 25.98
N MET A 307 14.06 -33.21 25.61
CA MET A 307 14.37 -31.81 25.90
C MET A 307 13.44 -31.26 26.96
N TYR A 308 13.99 -30.50 27.90
CA TYR A 308 13.25 -29.77 28.91
C TYR A 308 13.02 -28.33 28.47
N PHE A 309 11.75 -27.85 28.57
CA PHE A 309 11.35 -26.48 28.28
C PHE A 309 10.90 -25.80 29.57
N GLU A 310 11.32 -24.53 29.76
CA GLU A 310 10.93 -23.73 30.95
C GLU A 310 9.42 -23.51 30.99
N ARG A 311 8.77 -23.40 29.82
CA ARG A 311 7.33 -23.24 29.69
C ARG A 311 6.67 -24.54 29.28
N SER A 312 5.36 -24.63 29.51
CA SER A 312 4.56 -25.81 29.16
C SER A 312 3.13 -25.43 28.78
N GLY A 313 2.36 -26.38 28.32
CA GLY A 313 0.94 -26.21 28.02
C GLY A 313 0.69 -25.24 26.85
N PHE A 314 -0.39 -24.47 27.00
CA PHE A 314 -0.87 -23.59 25.92
C PHE A 314 0.13 -22.52 25.50
N LEU A 315 0.89 -21.94 26.46
CA LEU A 315 1.86 -20.88 26.13
C LEU A 315 3.02 -21.40 25.31
N LEU A 316 3.57 -22.58 25.65
CA LEU A 316 4.63 -23.21 24.88
C LEU A 316 4.13 -23.57 23.47
N TYR A 317 2.97 -24.18 23.35
CA TYR A 317 2.36 -24.53 22.08
C TYR A 317 2.08 -23.30 21.20
N LEU A 318 1.42 -22.28 21.77
CA LEU A 318 1.14 -21.03 21.06
C LEU A 318 2.43 -20.34 20.58
N GLY A 319 3.45 -20.30 21.46
CA GLY A 319 4.76 -19.78 21.12
C GLY A 319 5.38 -20.49 19.92
N ALA A 320 5.38 -21.82 19.93
CA ALA A 320 5.91 -22.66 18.85
C ALA A 320 5.14 -22.46 17.54
N VAL A 321 3.82 -22.37 17.57
CA VAL A 321 2.98 -22.11 16.40
C VAL A 321 3.25 -20.73 15.80
N LEU A 322 3.32 -19.68 16.64
CA LEU A 322 3.66 -18.32 16.17
C LEU A 322 5.06 -18.28 15.57
N PHE A 323 6.01 -18.95 16.20
CA PHE A 323 7.37 -19.07 15.70
C PHE A 323 7.42 -19.80 14.35
N ALA A 324 6.68 -20.90 14.19
CA ALA A 324 6.57 -21.66 12.94
C ALA A 324 6.02 -20.79 11.80
N ILE A 325 4.96 -20.01 12.06
CA ILE A 325 4.39 -19.08 11.07
C ILE A 325 5.41 -18.00 10.72
N GLY A 326 6.13 -17.46 11.72
CA GLY A 326 7.18 -16.50 11.53
C GLY A 326 8.31 -17.01 10.66
N GLN A 327 8.80 -18.23 10.93
CA GLN A 327 9.83 -18.91 10.13
C GLN A 327 9.39 -19.14 8.68
N ALA A 328 8.13 -19.57 8.48
CA ALA A 328 7.59 -19.73 7.13
C ALA A 328 7.58 -18.40 6.36
N ALA A 329 7.18 -17.30 7.00
CA ALA A 329 7.20 -15.98 6.38
C ALA A 329 8.64 -15.53 6.03
N MET A 330 9.60 -15.73 6.96
CA MET A 330 11.03 -15.43 6.74
C MET A 330 11.62 -16.26 5.60
N GLY A 331 11.21 -17.52 5.45
CA GLY A 331 11.66 -18.40 4.37
C GLY A 331 11.34 -17.88 2.96
N PHE A 332 10.33 -17.01 2.81
CA PHE A 332 9.98 -16.41 1.52
C PHE A 332 10.78 -15.15 1.16
N ILE A 333 11.60 -14.61 2.05
CA ILE A 333 12.33 -13.34 1.84
C ILE A 333 13.10 -13.33 0.52
N VAL A 334 13.96 -14.32 0.31
CA VAL A 334 14.84 -14.40 -0.87
C VAL A 334 14.03 -14.67 -2.15
N ALA A 335 13.03 -15.54 -2.07
CA ALA A 335 12.15 -15.86 -3.18
C ALA A 335 11.30 -14.63 -3.59
N ALA A 336 10.77 -13.89 -2.62
CA ALA A 336 10.02 -12.66 -2.86
C ALA A 336 10.92 -11.56 -3.46
N LEU A 337 12.11 -11.35 -2.90
CA LEU A 337 13.10 -10.42 -3.46
C LEU A 337 13.33 -10.69 -4.94
N SER A 338 13.74 -11.92 -5.27
CA SER A 338 14.06 -12.35 -6.63
C SER A 338 12.84 -12.23 -7.56
N GLY A 339 11.68 -12.70 -7.11
CA GLY A 339 10.44 -12.64 -7.88
C GLY A 339 10.00 -11.22 -8.23
N TYR A 340 10.09 -10.30 -7.30
CA TYR A 340 9.68 -8.91 -7.52
C TYR A 340 10.73 -8.07 -8.24
N ILE A 341 12.02 -8.41 -8.17
CA ILE A 341 13.04 -7.86 -9.08
C ILE A 341 12.71 -8.25 -10.53
N ALA A 342 12.44 -9.54 -10.78
CA ALA A 342 12.09 -10.02 -12.10
C ALA A 342 10.75 -9.42 -12.61
N TYR A 343 9.78 -9.24 -11.71
CA TYR A 343 8.53 -8.54 -12.00
C TYR A 343 8.77 -7.08 -12.42
N ALA A 344 9.61 -6.36 -11.72
CA ALA A 344 9.93 -4.95 -12.03
C ALA A 344 10.59 -4.80 -13.41
N LEU A 345 11.34 -5.81 -13.87
CA LEU A 345 11.99 -5.81 -15.19
C LEU A 345 11.06 -6.30 -16.30
N ALA A 346 10.36 -7.42 -16.10
CA ALA A 346 9.65 -8.16 -17.15
C ALA A 346 8.13 -8.25 -16.94
N GLY A 347 7.58 -7.63 -15.90
CA GLY A 347 6.17 -7.72 -15.55
C GLY A 347 5.75 -9.11 -15.05
N ARG A 348 4.47 -9.44 -15.16
CA ARG A 348 3.88 -10.68 -14.62
C ARG A 348 4.60 -11.97 -15.06
N PRO A 349 5.04 -12.15 -16.33
CA PRO A 349 5.75 -13.37 -16.74
C PRO A 349 7.06 -13.62 -15.98
N GLY A 350 7.70 -12.57 -15.42
CA GLY A 350 8.93 -12.69 -14.65
C GLY A 350 8.75 -13.21 -13.23
N ILE A 351 7.52 -13.15 -12.66
CA ILE A 351 7.28 -13.50 -11.25
C ILE A 351 7.68 -14.95 -10.96
N ALA A 352 7.08 -15.91 -11.66
CA ALA A 352 7.31 -17.32 -11.39
C ALA A 352 8.79 -17.74 -11.52
N PRO A 353 9.50 -17.40 -12.61
CA PRO A 353 10.93 -17.74 -12.71
C PRO A 353 11.79 -17.00 -11.70
N GLY A 354 11.45 -15.77 -11.31
CA GLY A 354 12.15 -15.06 -10.26
C GLY A 354 11.98 -15.74 -8.90
N PHE A 355 10.75 -16.10 -8.51
CA PHE A 355 10.49 -16.86 -7.27
C PHE A 355 11.21 -18.21 -7.26
N ALA A 356 11.16 -18.97 -8.36
CA ALA A 356 11.87 -20.24 -8.50
C ALA A 356 13.38 -20.05 -8.36
N GLY A 357 13.95 -19.03 -9.03
CA GLY A 357 15.37 -18.70 -8.92
C GLY A 357 15.79 -18.34 -7.50
N GLY A 358 14.99 -17.55 -6.79
CA GLY A 358 15.23 -17.21 -5.39
C GLY A 358 15.18 -18.43 -4.46
N ALA A 359 14.22 -19.32 -4.65
CA ALA A 359 14.14 -20.59 -3.91
C ALA A 359 15.37 -21.49 -4.17
N ILE A 360 15.81 -21.59 -5.43
CA ILE A 360 17.05 -22.32 -5.80
C ILE A 360 18.26 -21.69 -5.13
N ALA A 361 18.34 -20.34 -5.08
CA ALA A 361 19.43 -19.63 -4.42
C ALA A 361 19.54 -19.98 -2.92
N VAL A 362 18.40 -20.11 -2.23
CA VAL A 362 18.36 -20.58 -0.82
C VAL A 362 18.85 -22.01 -0.72
N THR A 363 18.35 -22.92 -1.57
CA THR A 363 18.73 -24.35 -1.56
C THR A 363 20.22 -24.56 -1.78
N LEU A 364 20.86 -23.71 -2.61
CA LEU A 364 22.28 -23.79 -2.91
C LEU A 364 23.19 -23.02 -1.92
N GLY A 365 22.63 -22.44 -0.84
CA GLY A 365 23.40 -21.65 0.11
C GLY A 365 23.83 -20.27 -0.43
N ALA A 366 23.40 -19.88 -1.63
CA ALA A 366 23.70 -18.57 -2.21
C ALA A 366 22.88 -17.42 -1.58
N GLY A 367 21.88 -17.74 -0.77
CA GLY A 367 21.12 -16.84 0.08
C GLY A 367 20.62 -15.59 -0.64
N PHE A 368 20.71 -14.47 0.07
CA PHE A 368 20.21 -13.17 -0.40
C PHE A 368 20.91 -12.69 -1.70
N ILE A 369 22.24 -12.82 -1.78
CA ILE A 369 23.01 -12.41 -2.96
C ILE A 369 22.57 -13.24 -4.17
N GLY A 370 22.40 -14.54 -3.98
CA GLY A 370 21.84 -15.43 -5.00
C GLY A 370 20.45 -15.01 -5.46
N GLY A 371 19.58 -14.62 -4.53
CA GLY A 371 18.24 -14.10 -4.83
C GLY A 371 18.27 -12.82 -5.66
N LEU A 372 19.20 -11.92 -5.38
CA LEU A 372 19.39 -10.68 -6.13
C LEU A 372 19.84 -10.96 -7.57
N VAL A 373 20.84 -11.85 -7.73
CA VAL A 373 21.37 -12.25 -9.04
C VAL A 373 20.33 -13.00 -9.86
N THR A 374 19.61 -13.95 -9.25
CA THR A 374 18.56 -14.72 -9.93
C THR A 374 17.37 -13.85 -10.34
N GLY A 375 16.99 -12.87 -9.52
CA GLY A 375 15.92 -11.92 -9.86
C GLY A 375 16.26 -11.07 -11.08
N LEU A 376 17.48 -10.55 -11.15
CA LEU A 376 17.96 -9.82 -12.32
C LEU A 376 18.05 -10.72 -13.56
N LEU A 377 18.64 -11.91 -13.40
CA LEU A 377 18.77 -12.88 -14.50
C LEU A 377 17.39 -13.30 -15.03
N ALA A 378 16.45 -13.64 -14.15
CA ALA A 378 15.09 -13.98 -14.52
C ALA A 378 14.40 -12.83 -15.23
N GLY A 379 14.55 -11.60 -14.75
CA GLY A 379 13.99 -10.42 -15.38
C GLY A 379 14.54 -10.18 -16.78
N PHE A 380 15.87 -10.26 -16.97
CA PHE A 380 16.49 -10.07 -18.28
C PHE A 380 16.13 -11.18 -19.28
N VAL A 381 16.17 -12.43 -18.85
CA VAL A 381 15.82 -13.58 -19.71
C VAL A 381 14.32 -13.52 -20.10
N ALA A 382 13.45 -13.21 -19.15
CA ALA A 382 12.02 -13.06 -19.42
C ALA A 382 11.74 -11.90 -20.39
N LEU A 383 12.44 -10.75 -20.25
CA LEU A 383 12.38 -9.65 -21.21
C LEU A 383 12.84 -10.07 -22.59
N TRP A 384 13.99 -10.77 -22.68
CA TRP A 384 14.55 -11.20 -23.94
C TRP A 384 13.61 -12.16 -24.69
N ILE A 385 13.09 -13.19 -24.01
CA ILE A 385 12.12 -14.14 -24.59
C ILE A 385 10.82 -13.42 -24.95
N GLY A 386 10.38 -12.46 -24.10
CA GLY A 386 9.16 -11.69 -24.34
C GLY A 386 9.18 -10.83 -25.61
N ASN A 387 10.38 -10.50 -26.13
CA ASN A 387 10.56 -9.73 -27.36
C ASN A 387 10.59 -10.62 -28.63
N TRP A 388 10.45 -11.93 -28.49
CA TRP A 388 10.43 -12.82 -29.65
C TRP A 388 9.18 -12.61 -30.49
N LYS A 389 9.35 -12.51 -31.82
CA LYS A 389 8.24 -12.45 -32.76
C LYS A 389 7.69 -13.87 -32.98
N VAL A 390 6.52 -14.13 -32.46
CA VAL A 390 5.87 -15.45 -32.52
C VAL A 390 4.56 -15.38 -33.28
N PRO A 391 4.10 -16.48 -33.93
CA PRO A 391 2.79 -16.56 -34.55
C PRO A 391 1.66 -16.27 -33.55
N ARG A 392 0.51 -15.77 -34.05
CA ARG A 392 -0.63 -15.36 -33.20
C ARG A 392 -1.13 -16.45 -32.27
N TRP A 393 -1.17 -17.70 -32.70
CA TRP A 393 -1.62 -18.83 -31.88
C TRP A 393 -0.69 -19.10 -30.69
N LEU A 394 0.61 -18.81 -30.82
CA LEU A 394 1.60 -18.96 -29.74
C LEU A 394 1.63 -17.74 -28.82
N GLY A 395 1.19 -16.58 -29.32
CA GLY A 395 1.25 -15.31 -28.57
C GLY A 395 0.51 -15.34 -27.24
N SER A 396 -0.62 -16.04 -27.16
CA SER A 396 -1.39 -16.20 -25.92
C SER A 396 -0.70 -17.09 -24.87
N LEU A 397 0.13 -18.04 -25.31
CA LEU A 397 0.89 -18.95 -24.45
C LEU A 397 2.18 -18.33 -23.92
N MET A 398 2.70 -17.29 -24.60
CA MET A 398 3.97 -16.65 -24.24
C MET A 398 4.02 -16.21 -22.77
N PRO A 399 3.09 -15.37 -22.27
CA PRO A 399 3.20 -14.83 -20.90
C PRO A 399 2.90 -15.86 -19.80
N VAL A 400 2.14 -16.92 -20.12
CA VAL A 400 1.63 -17.86 -19.10
C VAL A 400 2.48 -19.14 -19.02
N VAL A 401 2.99 -19.62 -20.16
CA VAL A 401 3.69 -20.90 -20.23
C VAL A 401 5.13 -20.73 -20.70
N ILE A 402 5.35 -20.16 -21.88
CA ILE A 402 6.64 -20.20 -22.56
C ILE A 402 7.69 -19.36 -21.82
N ILE A 403 7.38 -18.11 -21.52
CA ILE A 403 8.32 -17.24 -20.80
C ILE A 403 8.62 -17.81 -19.41
N PRO A 404 7.65 -18.15 -18.55
CA PRO A 404 7.95 -18.72 -17.24
C PRO A 404 8.75 -20.02 -17.32
N LEU A 405 8.40 -20.95 -18.23
CA LEU A 405 9.06 -22.24 -18.37
C LEU A 405 10.53 -22.09 -18.80
N LEU A 406 10.76 -21.40 -19.92
CA LEU A 406 12.11 -21.24 -20.47
C LEU A 406 12.99 -20.40 -19.56
N THR A 407 12.44 -19.35 -18.97
CA THR A 407 13.20 -18.51 -18.02
C THR A 407 13.56 -19.29 -16.77
N SER A 408 12.65 -20.06 -16.18
CA SER A 408 12.95 -20.90 -15.01
C SER A 408 14.01 -21.94 -15.33
N LEU A 409 13.94 -22.57 -16.52
CA LEU A 409 14.95 -23.51 -16.97
C LEU A 409 16.34 -22.87 -17.08
N VAL A 410 16.42 -21.72 -17.76
CA VAL A 410 17.70 -20.99 -17.92
C VAL A 410 18.27 -20.55 -16.57
N VAL A 411 17.44 -19.96 -15.71
CA VAL A 411 17.86 -19.50 -14.38
C VAL A 411 18.29 -20.68 -13.50
N GLY A 412 17.51 -21.76 -13.50
CA GLY A 412 17.82 -22.97 -12.74
C GLY A 412 19.14 -23.60 -13.19
N LEU A 413 19.31 -23.81 -14.51
CA LEU A 413 20.56 -24.34 -15.05
C LEU A 413 21.77 -23.43 -14.75
N ALA A 414 21.60 -22.11 -14.91
CA ALA A 414 22.66 -21.16 -14.58
C ALA A 414 23.06 -21.24 -13.09
N MET A 415 22.09 -21.39 -12.20
CA MET A 415 22.36 -21.52 -10.77
C MET A 415 23.04 -22.85 -10.41
N TYR A 416 22.50 -23.98 -10.88
CA TYR A 416 23.05 -25.29 -10.52
C TYR A 416 24.41 -25.57 -11.17
N LEU A 417 24.65 -25.05 -12.39
CA LEU A 417 25.87 -25.39 -13.13
C LEU A 417 27.01 -24.36 -13.00
N LEU A 418 26.65 -23.07 -12.83
CA LEU A 418 27.63 -21.97 -12.94
C LEU A 418 27.70 -21.05 -11.73
N LEU A 419 26.56 -20.56 -11.24
CA LEU A 419 26.51 -19.44 -10.31
C LEU A 419 26.38 -19.86 -8.86
N GLY A 420 25.80 -21.03 -8.56
CA GLY A 420 25.47 -21.44 -7.20
C GLY A 420 26.69 -21.52 -6.29
N ALA A 421 27.71 -22.27 -6.68
CA ALA A 421 28.93 -22.44 -5.86
C ALA A 421 29.69 -21.11 -5.64
N PRO A 422 29.94 -20.25 -6.66
CA PRO A 422 30.59 -18.96 -6.43
C PRO A 422 29.78 -18.03 -5.53
N LEU A 423 28.46 -18.00 -5.70
CA LEU A 423 27.59 -17.13 -4.89
C LEU A 423 27.48 -17.63 -3.44
N ALA A 424 27.43 -18.95 -3.24
CA ALA A 424 27.51 -19.55 -1.90
C ALA A 424 28.83 -19.19 -1.21
N ALA A 425 29.97 -19.32 -1.91
CA ALA A 425 31.27 -18.94 -1.37
C ALA A 425 31.35 -17.45 -0.97
N ILE A 426 30.71 -16.55 -1.72
CA ILE A 426 30.60 -15.13 -1.36
C ILE A 426 29.75 -14.96 -0.09
N MET A 427 28.64 -15.69 0.03
CA MET A 427 27.79 -15.66 1.23
C MET A 427 28.55 -16.19 2.46
N ASP A 428 29.26 -17.31 2.33
CA ASP A 428 30.09 -17.86 3.39
C ASP A 428 31.19 -16.87 3.81
N GLY A 429 31.82 -16.22 2.84
CA GLY A 429 32.82 -15.18 3.08
C GLY A 429 32.26 -13.99 3.83
N LEU A 430 31.06 -13.52 3.47
CA LEU A 430 30.35 -12.44 4.16
C LEU A 430 30.00 -12.86 5.59
N GLN A 431 29.48 -14.05 5.78
CA GLN A 431 29.14 -14.61 7.09
C GLN A 431 30.37 -14.73 7.99
N ASN A 432 31.47 -15.29 7.49
CA ASN A 432 32.71 -15.38 8.24
C ASN A 432 33.27 -14.01 8.62
N TRP A 433 33.16 -13.04 7.73
CA TRP A 433 33.53 -11.65 8.01
C TRP A 433 32.65 -11.04 9.12
N LEU A 434 31.32 -11.18 9.04
CA LEU A 434 30.39 -10.69 10.06
C LEU A 434 30.63 -11.36 11.42
N SER A 435 30.81 -12.69 11.44
CA SER A 435 31.08 -13.47 12.67
C SER A 435 32.43 -13.12 13.29
N SER A 436 33.38 -12.62 12.50
CA SER A 436 34.68 -12.13 13.02
C SER A 436 34.61 -10.79 13.73
N MET A 437 33.49 -10.05 13.54
CA MET A 437 33.29 -8.76 14.16
C MET A 437 32.85 -8.93 15.62
N SER A 438 33.66 -8.43 16.56
CA SER A 438 33.38 -8.49 17.99
C SER A 438 33.81 -7.21 18.70
N GLY A 439 33.26 -6.94 19.88
CA GLY A 439 33.65 -5.80 20.70
C GLY A 439 33.44 -4.45 20.02
N SER A 440 34.48 -3.63 19.95
CA SER A 440 34.43 -2.26 19.42
C SER A 440 34.07 -2.19 17.92
N SER A 441 34.44 -3.17 17.12
CA SER A 441 34.12 -3.21 15.69
C SER A 441 32.62 -3.47 15.44
N ALA A 442 31.97 -4.30 16.26
CA ALA A 442 30.52 -4.51 16.20
C ALA A 442 29.76 -3.25 16.61
N VAL A 443 30.23 -2.52 17.65
CA VAL A 443 29.66 -1.24 18.06
C VAL A 443 29.76 -0.20 16.94
N LEU A 444 30.93 -0.09 16.30
CA LEU A 444 31.14 0.84 15.19
C LEU A 444 30.21 0.52 14.00
N LEU A 445 30.08 -0.75 13.64
CA LEU A 445 29.16 -1.20 12.59
C LEU A 445 27.70 -0.85 12.96
N GLY A 446 27.29 -1.11 14.21
CA GLY A 446 25.96 -0.76 14.71
C GLY A 446 25.68 0.74 14.62
N ILE A 447 26.64 1.60 14.95
CA ILE A 447 26.51 3.06 14.82
C ILE A 447 26.35 3.46 13.35
N ILE A 448 27.17 2.91 12.45
CA ILE A 448 27.08 3.24 11.01
C ILE A 448 25.72 2.83 10.45
N LEU A 449 25.28 1.60 10.72
CA LEU A 449 23.99 1.09 10.25
C LEU A 449 22.83 1.89 10.86
N GLY A 450 22.91 2.24 12.14
CA GLY A 450 21.91 3.08 12.79
C GLY A 450 21.78 4.46 12.16
N LEU A 451 22.91 5.13 11.88
CA LEU A 451 22.91 6.40 11.16
C LEU A 451 22.32 6.28 9.76
N MET A 452 22.65 5.22 9.02
CA MET A 452 22.09 4.96 7.70
C MET A 452 20.56 4.75 7.78
N MET A 453 20.07 4.07 8.82
CA MET A 453 18.63 3.84 9.01
C MET A 453 17.85 5.13 9.27
N CYS A 454 18.43 6.08 9.99
CA CYS A 454 17.79 7.35 10.34
C CYS A 454 18.01 8.45 9.29
N PHE A 455 18.96 8.28 8.35
CA PHE A 455 19.38 9.36 7.44
C PHE A 455 18.28 9.81 6.47
N ASP A 456 17.60 8.87 5.81
CA ASP A 456 16.64 9.18 4.74
C ASP A 456 15.27 8.48 4.90
N LEU A 457 14.99 7.93 6.08
CA LEU A 457 13.68 7.43 6.53
C LEU A 457 12.93 6.59 5.49
N GLY A 458 13.53 5.51 5.03
CA GLY A 458 12.99 4.62 3.99
C GLY A 458 13.49 4.92 2.57
N GLY A 459 14.45 5.84 2.42
CA GLY A 459 15.12 6.14 1.17
C GLY A 459 16.21 5.13 0.79
N PRO A 460 17.08 5.47 -0.21
CA PRO A 460 18.12 4.58 -0.70
C PRO A 460 19.15 4.15 0.33
N VAL A 461 19.54 5.06 1.26
CA VAL A 461 20.56 4.79 2.29
C VAL A 461 20.02 3.83 3.35
N ASN A 462 18.79 4.09 3.83
CA ASN A 462 18.07 3.20 4.73
C ASN A 462 17.93 1.80 4.12
N LYS A 463 17.51 1.71 2.87
CA LYS A 463 17.37 0.42 2.17
C LYS A 463 18.70 -0.29 1.98
N ALA A 464 19.80 0.41 1.80
CA ALA A 464 21.13 -0.21 1.70
C ALA A 464 21.57 -0.84 3.03
N ALA A 465 21.34 -0.18 4.17
CA ALA A 465 21.60 -0.74 5.49
C ALA A 465 20.73 -1.99 5.75
N TYR A 466 19.46 -1.92 5.40
CA TYR A 466 18.54 -3.04 5.53
C TYR A 466 18.92 -4.23 4.62
N LEU A 467 19.31 -3.96 3.36
CA LEU A 467 19.82 -4.98 2.44
C LEU A 467 21.05 -5.70 3.01
N PHE A 468 21.99 -4.94 3.56
CA PHE A 468 23.20 -5.49 4.16
C PHE A 468 22.86 -6.42 5.34
N ALA A 469 22.01 -5.99 6.27
CA ALA A 469 21.59 -6.80 7.41
C ALA A 469 20.83 -8.07 6.96
N THR A 470 19.95 -7.94 5.96
CA THR A 470 19.16 -9.08 5.44
C THR A 470 20.02 -10.08 4.70
N ALA A 471 21.12 -9.65 4.06
CA ALA A 471 22.04 -10.56 3.39
C ALA A 471 22.60 -11.61 4.35
N GLY A 472 22.93 -11.22 5.59
CA GLY A 472 23.39 -12.14 6.63
C GLY A 472 22.27 -12.98 7.27
N LEU A 473 21.04 -12.46 7.31
CA LEU A 473 19.95 -13.09 8.06
C LEU A 473 19.56 -14.48 7.53
N SER A 474 19.72 -14.72 6.23
CA SER A 474 19.42 -16.02 5.59
C SER A 474 20.30 -17.17 6.06
N THR A 475 21.41 -16.89 6.73
CA THR A 475 22.36 -17.88 7.25
C THR A 475 22.00 -18.36 8.66
N GLY A 476 21.18 -17.60 9.40
CA GLY A 476 20.71 -17.93 10.75
C GLY A 476 21.79 -17.84 11.83
N ASP A 477 22.94 -17.24 11.51
CA ASP A 477 24.06 -17.10 12.45
C ASP A 477 23.77 -15.95 13.48
N GLU A 478 24.25 -16.11 14.71
CA GLU A 478 23.97 -15.20 15.81
C GLU A 478 24.46 -13.76 15.55
N SER A 479 25.62 -13.60 14.95
CA SER A 479 26.17 -12.27 14.64
C SER A 479 25.31 -11.53 13.62
N SER A 480 24.84 -12.23 12.58
CA SER A 480 23.93 -11.69 11.57
C SER A 480 22.58 -11.32 12.17
N MET A 481 22.06 -12.13 13.09
CA MET A 481 20.81 -11.81 13.82
C MET A 481 20.98 -10.58 14.72
N GLN A 482 22.12 -10.42 15.39
CA GLN A 482 22.43 -9.22 16.20
C GLN A 482 22.52 -7.96 15.33
N ILE A 483 23.14 -8.04 14.16
CA ILE A 483 23.22 -6.92 13.20
C ILE A 483 21.83 -6.55 12.70
N MET A 484 21.00 -7.53 12.34
CA MET A 484 19.62 -7.28 11.93
C MET A 484 18.79 -6.68 13.07
N ALA A 485 18.97 -7.16 14.31
CA ALA A 485 18.32 -6.58 15.48
C ALA A 485 18.70 -5.11 15.68
N ALA A 486 19.97 -4.74 15.50
CA ALA A 486 20.43 -3.36 15.57
C ALA A 486 19.80 -2.48 14.47
N VAL A 487 19.73 -2.97 13.25
CA VAL A 487 19.09 -2.27 12.12
C VAL A 487 17.59 -2.09 12.37
N MET A 488 16.90 -3.14 12.81
CA MET A 488 15.47 -3.05 13.13
C MET A 488 15.21 -2.08 14.29
N ALA A 489 15.96 -2.19 15.37
CA ALA A 489 15.82 -1.27 16.52
C ALA A 489 16.02 0.19 16.09
N SER A 490 17.05 0.48 15.29
CA SER A 490 17.33 1.82 14.78
C SER A 490 16.20 2.37 13.90
N GLY A 491 15.64 1.53 13.03
CA GLY A 491 14.51 1.92 12.15
C GLY A 491 13.21 2.20 12.91
N MET A 492 13.04 1.61 14.10
CA MET A 492 11.86 1.81 14.96
C MET A 492 11.94 3.09 15.80
N VAL A 493 13.15 3.54 16.15
CA VAL A 493 13.36 4.62 17.13
C VAL A 493 12.70 5.93 16.68
N ALA A 494 12.95 6.38 15.46
CA ALA A 494 12.49 7.68 14.99
C ALA A 494 10.96 7.84 15.03
N PRO A 495 10.14 6.96 14.42
CA PRO A 495 8.69 7.12 14.44
C PRO A 495 8.08 6.92 15.84
N ILE A 496 8.65 6.03 16.68
CA ILE A 496 8.18 5.84 18.05
C ILE A 496 8.49 7.06 18.91
N ALA A 497 9.71 7.60 18.83
CA ALA A 497 10.12 8.78 19.60
C ALA A 497 9.29 10.02 19.25
N LEU A 498 9.02 10.25 17.94
CA LEU A 498 8.21 11.37 17.48
C LEU A 498 6.74 11.21 17.88
N SER A 499 6.19 10.01 17.80
CA SER A 499 4.87 9.71 18.33
C SER A 499 4.78 10.00 19.82
N LEU A 500 5.73 9.52 20.62
CA LEU A 500 5.79 9.78 22.06
C LEU A 500 5.89 11.28 22.36
N ALA A 501 6.71 12.01 21.59
CA ALA A 501 6.84 13.46 21.72
C ALA A 501 5.50 14.19 21.48
N THR A 502 4.70 13.75 20.50
CA THR A 502 3.37 14.33 20.25
C THR A 502 2.39 14.06 21.39
N PHE A 503 2.49 12.91 22.07
CA PHE A 503 1.64 12.62 23.24
C PHE A 503 2.04 13.44 24.46
N ILE A 504 3.35 13.63 24.68
CA ILE A 504 3.88 14.36 25.86
C ILE A 504 3.68 15.88 25.71
N ARG A 505 3.96 16.44 24.52
CA ARG A 505 3.94 17.89 24.28
C ARG A 505 3.18 18.27 23.01
N LYS A 506 1.87 18.10 23.04
CA LYS A 506 0.97 18.42 21.92
C LYS A 506 1.12 19.86 21.39
N SER A 507 1.44 20.82 22.25
CA SER A 507 1.55 22.23 21.87
C SER A 507 2.74 22.57 20.97
N LEU A 508 3.70 21.65 20.81
CA LEU A 508 4.85 21.83 19.91
C LEU A 508 4.56 21.39 18.47
N PHE A 509 3.44 20.69 18.26
CA PHE A 509 3.10 20.06 16.99
C PHE A 509 1.82 20.66 16.42
N THR A 510 1.77 20.80 15.12
CA THR A 510 0.58 21.21 14.39
C THR A 510 -0.53 20.16 14.52
N PRO A 511 -1.81 20.50 14.27
CA PRO A 511 -2.91 19.50 14.30
C PRO A 511 -2.66 18.29 13.37
N ALA A 512 -2.06 18.51 12.20
CA ALA A 512 -1.73 17.44 11.25
C ALA A 512 -0.64 16.51 11.80
N GLU A 513 0.42 17.05 12.42
CA GLU A 513 1.47 16.26 13.06
C GLU A 513 0.95 15.48 14.26
N GLN A 514 0.04 16.06 15.05
CA GLN A 514 -0.60 15.37 16.17
C GLN A 514 -1.43 14.17 15.70
N GLU A 515 -2.11 14.30 14.57
CA GLU A 515 -2.87 13.19 13.98
C GLU A 515 -1.92 12.09 13.46
N ASN A 516 -0.86 12.47 12.75
CA ASN A 516 0.19 11.54 12.31
C ASN A 516 0.87 10.85 13.51
N GLY A 517 1.08 11.57 14.61
CA GLY A 517 1.65 11.03 15.85
C GLY A 517 0.85 9.89 16.47
N LYS A 518 -0.49 9.88 16.27
CA LYS A 518 -1.33 8.79 16.78
C LYS A 518 -1.08 7.44 16.09
N SER A 519 -0.62 7.45 14.86
CA SER A 519 -0.32 6.23 14.06
C SER A 519 1.18 5.92 13.97
N ALA A 520 2.04 6.90 14.16
CA ALA A 520 3.48 6.75 13.94
C ALA A 520 4.14 5.68 14.83
N TRP A 521 3.66 5.47 16.07
CA TRP A 521 4.18 4.41 16.93
C TRP A 521 3.88 3.00 16.40
N LEU A 522 2.69 2.79 15.81
CA LEU A 522 2.33 1.52 15.17
C LEU A 522 3.21 1.26 13.94
N LEU A 523 3.44 2.30 13.13
CA LEU A 523 4.36 2.22 12.01
C LEU A 523 5.77 1.88 12.50
N GLY A 524 6.24 2.53 13.56
CA GLY A 524 7.53 2.22 14.18
C GLY A 524 7.63 0.77 14.66
N LEU A 525 6.64 0.26 15.38
CA LEU A 525 6.60 -1.14 15.82
C LEU A 525 6.57 -2.12 14.62
N SER A 526 6.03 -1.71 13.49
CA SER A 526 6.04 -2.47 12.25
C SER A 526 7.29 -2.26 11.41
N PHE A 527 8.34 -1.63 11.96
CA PHE A 527 9.59 -1.34 11.26
C PHE A 527 9.41 -0.40 10.04
N VAL A 528 8.42 0.48 10.06
CA VAL A 528 8.15 1.47 9.00
C VAL A 528 8.69 2.83 9.45
N SER A 529 9.96 3.10 9.14
CA SER A 529 10.65 4.35 9.50
C SER A 529 10.03 5.59 8.84
N GLU A 530 9.28 5.41 7.74
CA GLU A 530 8.52 6.44 7.04
C GLU A 530 7.48 7.13 7.94
N GLY A 531 7.08 6.53 9.06
CA GLY A 531 6.23 7.19 10.06
C GLY A 531 6.81 8.48 10.63
N ALA A 532 8.13 8.70 10.52
CA ALA A 532 8.81 9.92 10.95
C ALA A 532 8.84 11.02 9.87
N ILE A 533 8.57 10.70 8.59
CA ILE A 533 8.69 11.65 7.47
C ILE A 533 7.84 12.91 7.63
N PRO A 534 6.56 12.85 8.05
CA PRO A 534 5.75 14.06 8.21
C PRO A 534 6.39 15.09 9.17
N PHE A 535 7.03 14.61 10.23
CA PHE A 535 7.71 15.47 11.21
C PHE A 535 9.03 16.01 10.66
N ALA A 536 9.81 15.17 9.97
CA ALA A 536 11.05 15.58 9.33
C ALA A 536 10.82 16.58 8.19
N ALA A 537 9.72 16.48 7.47
CA ALA A 537 9.32 17.42 6.43
C ALA A 537 8.90 18.77 7.00
N ALA A 538 8.23 18.79 8.16
CA ALA A 538 7.78 20.03 8.82
C ALA A 538 8.93 20.80 9.48
N ASP A 539 9.87 20.12 10.13
CA ASP A 539 11.04 20.74 10.78
C ASP A 539 12.30 19.87 10.65
N PRO A 540 12.94 19.86 9.45
CA PRO A 540 14.08 18.99 9.19
C PRO A 540 15.28 19.28 10.08
N PHE A 541 15.50 20.54 10.43
CA PHE A 541 16.68 20.97 11.21
C PHE A 541 16.62 20.56 12.69
N ARG A 542 15.44 20.29 13.23
CA ARG A 542 15.28 19.78 14.59
C ARG A 542 15.07 18.29 14.64
N VAL A 543 14.32 17.75 13.70
CA VAL A 543 13.93 16.34 13.70
C VAL A 543 15.09 15.44 13.25
N ILE A 544 15.71 15.70 12.09
CA ILE A 544 16.78 14.85 11.56
C ILE A 544 17.99 14.72 12.51
N PRO A 545 18.50 15.81 13.14
CA PRO A 545 19.61 15.67 14.08
C PRO A 545 19.25 14.98 15.39
N SER A 546 17.96 14.88 15.73
CA SER A 546 17.49 14.25 16.97
C SER A 546 17.17 12.76 16.82
N MET A 547 17.19 12.24 15.61
CA MET A 547 16.94 10.83 15.29
C MET A 547 18.23 10.03 15.27
#